data_89dcd06019139948fc1dd6bb0cb206b6
#
_entry.id   89dcd06019139948fc1dd6bb0cb206b6
#
_cell.length_a   1.000
_cell.length_b   1.000
_cell.length_c   1.000
_cell.angle_alpha   90.00
_cell.angle_beta   90.00
_cell.angle_gamma   90.00
#
_symmetry.space_group_name_H-M   'P 1'
#
loop_
_entity.id
_entity.type
_entity.pdbx_description
1 polymer ?
#
loop_
_entity_poly.entity_id
_entity_poly.type
_entity_poly.pdbx_seq_one_letter_code
_entity_poly.pdbx_strand_id
1 'polypeptide(L)'
;MIGRFKHFCNINWYQTLKINFKAFVFKDAALLPVIVYRGFVITEFKGKIRLKIKPKFGLIGFGQPYEIFKRKRNCGEAVINGLLEINGKVQFGLDTKLYIKKDAILKLGHINSFASRTEIICFKNISIGNWVQFGNDCLITDTNFHELKDLSTQTKLPMNK
;
A
#
# COMPACT_ATOMS: atom_id res chain seq x y z
N MET A 1 13.57 -3.41 -25.61
CA MET A 1 12.37 -4.27 -25.69
C MET A 1 12.34 -5.37 -24.62
N ILE A 2 13.45 -6.01 -24.29
CA ILE A 2 13.58 -7.13 -23.33
C ILE A 2 13.16 -6.75 -21.89
N GLY A 3 13.40 -5.52 -21.44
CA GLY A 3 13.05 -5.08 -20.06
C GLY A 3 11.55 -4.99 -19.78
N ARG A 4 10.76 -4.56 -20.75
CA ARG A 4 9.29 -4.49 -20.60
C ARG A 4 8.64 -5.86 -20.52
N PHE A 5 9.15 -6.84 -21.26
CA PHE A 5 8.64 -8.21 -21.25
C PHE A 5 8.87 -8.89 -19.90
N LYS A 6 10.06 -8.69 -19.29
CA LYS A 6 10.36 -9.21 -17.94
C LYS A 6 9.43 -8.64 -16.86
N HIS A 7 9.04 -7.37 -16.96
CA HIS A 7 8.07 -6.77 -16.06
C HIS A 7 6.68 -7.44 -16.15
N PHE A 8 6.21 -7.73 -17.36
CA PHE A 8 4.93 -8.41 -17.59
C PHE A 8 4.94 -9.83 -17.02
N CYS A 9 6.03 -10.58 -17.18
CA CYS A 9 6.17 -11.93 -16.62
C CYS A 9 6.21 -11.98 -15.10
N ASN A 10 6.54 -10.86 -14.43
CA ASN A 10 6.58 -10.78 -12.98
C ASN A 10 5.25 -10.35 -12.34
N ILE A 11 4.22 -10.11 -13.14
CA ILE A 11 2.88 -9.78 -12.62
C ILE A 11 2.20 -11.04 -12.11
N ASN A 12 1.59 -10.95 -10.94
CA ASN A 12 0.64 -11.93 -10.44
C ASN A 12 -0.75 -11.59 -11.02
N TRP A 13 -1.04 -12.15 -12.19
CA TRP A 13 -2.28 -11.86 -12.92
C TRP A 13 -3.53 -12.22 -12.14
N TYR A 14 -3.52 -13.33 -11.39
CA TYR A 14 -4.66 -13.72 -10.57
C TYR A 14 -4.99 -12.64 -9.51
N GLN A 15 -4.01 -12.22 -8.72
CA GLN A 15 -4.21 -11.18 -7.71
C GLN A 15 -4.54 -9.82 -8.34
N THR A 16 -3.92 -9.49 -9.47
CA THR A 16 -4.17 -8.26 -10.20
C THR A 16 -5.61 -8.18 -10.68
N LEU A 17 -6.12 -9.20 -11.34
CA LEU A 17 -7.50 -9.24 -11.81
C LEU A 17 -8.47 -9.22 -10.62
N LYS A 18 -8.24 -10.09 -9.64
CA LYS A 18 -9.08 -10.20 -8.44
C LYS A 18 -9.28 -8.85 -7.74
N ILE A 19 -8.19 -8.10 -7.48
CA ILE A 19 -8.31 -6.82 -6.77
C ILE A 19 -8.98 -5.75 -7.62
N ASN A 20 -8.68 -5.64 -8.91
CA ASN A 20 -9.28 -4.64 -9.77
C ASN A 20 -10.79 -4.84 -9.92
N PHE A 21 -11.25 -6.05 -10.21
CA PHE A 21 -12.68 -6.34 -10.35
C PHE A 21 -13.44 -6.32 -9.02
N LYS A 22 -12.75 -6.45 -7.89
CA LYS A 22 -13.36 -6.28 -6.57
C LYS A 22 -13.45 -4.82 -6.14
N ALA A 23 -12.45 -3.99 -6.49
CA ALA A 23 -12.33 -2.61 -6.03
C ALA A 23 -13.06 -1.59 -6.92
N PHE A 24 -13.22 -1.87 -8.22
CA PHE A 24 -13.70 -0.90 -9.21
C PHE A 24 -14.87 -1.45 -10.03
N VAL A 25 -15.65 -0.53 -10.61
CA VAL A 25 -16.64 -0.87 -11.64
C VAL A 25 -15.95 -1.42 -12.89
N PHE A 26 -16.62 -2.26 -13.66
CA PHE A 26 -16.05 -3.00 -14.80
C PHE A 26 -15.20 -2.12 -15.75
N LYS A 27 -15.70 -0.94 -16.12
CA LYS A 27 -15.02 0.00 -17.01
C LYS A 27 -13.64 0.42 -16.49
N ASP A 28 -13.54 0.70 -15.21
CA ASP A 28 -12.31 1.16 -14.56
C ASP A 28 -11.40 -0.03 -14.23
N ALA A 29 -11.98 -1.16 -13.83
CA ALA A 29 -11.26 -2.41 -13.56
C ALA A 29 -10.52 -2.95 -14.78
N ALA A 30 -11.13 -2.83 -15.98
CA ALA A 30 -10.52 -3.27 -17.24
C ALA A 30 -9.24 -2.50 -17.60
N LEU A 31 -9.05 -1.29 -17.08
CA LEU A 31 -7.82 -0.50 -17.23
C LEU A 31 -6.68 -0.97 -16.30
N LEU A 32 -6.97 -1.92 -15.41
CA LEU A 32 -6.01 -2.50 -14.46
C LEU A 32 -5.19 -1.43 -13.71
N PRO A 33 -5.84 -0.50 -12.98
CA PRO A 33 -5.11 0.53 -12.25
C PRO A 33 -4.24 -0.03 -11.12
N VAL A 34 -4.55 -1.20 -10.58
CA VAL A 34 -3.74 -1.89 -9.58
C VAL A 34 -2.99 -3.05 -10.22
N ILE A 35 -1.67 -3.09 -10.06
CA ILE A 35 -0.82 -4.20 -10.46
C ILE A 35 -0.21 -4.83 -9.20
N VAL A 36 -0.36 -6.13 -9.07
CA VAL A 36 0.25 -6.93 -8.01
C VAL A 36 1.36 -7.78 -8.62
N TYR A 37 2.57 -7.64 -8.12
CA TYR A 37 3.72 -8.42 -8.58
C TYR A 37 3.85 -9.74 -7.80
N ARG A 38 4.57 -10.71 -8.37
CA ARG A 38 4.79 -12.02 -7.75
C ARG A 38 5.48 -11.87 -6.40
N GLY A 39 5.00 -12.66 -5.43
CA GLY A 39 5.48 -12.63 -4.05
C GLY A 39 4.79 -11.59 -3.16
N PHE A 40 3.98 -10.68 -3.72
CA PHE A 40 3.10 -9.83 -2.94
C PHE A 40 1.70 -10.41 -2.89
N VAL A 41 1.06 -10.35 -1.72
CA VAL A 41 -0.29 -10.90 -1.51
C VAL A 41 -1.19 -9.84 -0.87
N ILE A 42 -2.39 -9.68 -1.42
CA ILE A 42 -3.46 -8.95 -0.74
C ILE A 42 -4.27 -9.99 0.01
N THR A 43 -3.99 -10.14 1.31
CA THR A 43 -4.58 -11.18 2.16
C THR A 43 -6.00 -10.86 2.54
N GLU A 44 -6.31 -9.59 2.78
CA GLU A 44 -7.65 -9.16 3.11
C GLU A 44 -8.00 -7.85 2.38
N PHE A 45 -9.19 -7.81 1.77
CA PHE A 45 -9.76 -6.63 1.15
C PHE A 45 -11.27 -6.55 1.44
N LYS A 46 -11.63 -5.84 2.49
CA LYS A 46 -13.02 -5.53 2.90
C LYS A 46 -13.33 -4.04 2.77
N GLY A 47 -12.28 -3.22 2.62
CA GLY A 47 -12.36 -1.77 2.49
C GLY A 47 -12.63 -1.30 1.07
N LYS A 48 -12.12 -0.11 0.75
CA LYS A 48 -12.30 0.55 -0.56
C LYS A 48 -10.98 1.13 -1.06
N ILE A 49 -10.80 1.12 -2.39
CA ILE A 49 -9.76 1.93 -3.08
C ILE A 49 -10.50 3.03 -3.84
N ARG A 50 -10.15 4.29 -3.59
CA ARG A 50 -10.69 5.46 -4.27
C ARG A 50 -9.60 6.15 -5.07
N LEU A 51 -9.79 6.25 -6.37
CA LEU A 51 -8.92 7.04 -7.25
C LEU A 51 -9.50 8.45 -7.40
N LYS A 52 -8.70 9.47 -7.11
CA LYS A 52 -9.05 10.89 -7.32
C LYS A 52 -8.67 11.37 -8.72
N ILE A 53 -8.06 10.51 -9.52
CA ILE A 53 -7.67 10.75 -10.90
C ILE A 53 -8.29 9.68 -11.80
N LYS A 54 -8.29 9.93 -13.10
CA LYS A 54 -8.75 8.95 -14.09
C LYS A 54 -7.94 7.66 -14.00
N PRO A 55 -8.60 6.49 -13.93
CA PRO A 55 -7.92 5.20 -13.93
C PRO A 55 -7.00 5.05 -15.13
N LYS A 56 -5.79 4.55 -14.89
CA LYS A 56 -4.79 4.20 -15.89
C LYS A 56 -4.07 2.93 -15.46
N PHE A 57 -3.56 2.20 -16.42
CA PHE A 57 -2.77 1.01 -16.15
C PHE A 57 -1.62 1.27 -15.17
N GLY A 58 -1.54 0.48 -14.09
CA GLY A 58 -0.44 0.50 -13.15
C GLY A 58 -0.28 1.78 -12.34
N LEU A 59 -1.38 2.45 -11.97
CA LEU A 59 -1.34 3.59 -11.04
C LEU A 59 -0.83 3.17 -9.67
N ILE A 60 -1.21 1.98 -9.21
CA ILE A 60 -0.79 1.39 -7.95
C ILE A 60 -0.01 0.13 -8.27
N GLY A 61 1.23 0.04 -7.81
CA GLY A 61 2.07 -1.16 -7.94
C GLY A 61 2.38 -1.74 -6.57
N PHE A 62 1.97 -2.98 -6.30
CA PHE A 62 2.28 -3.71 -5.08
C PHE A 62 3.38 -4.75 -5.34
N GLY A 63 4.48 -4.68 -4.56
CA GLY A 63 5.61 -5.59 -4.69
C GLY A 63 6.48 -5.32 -5.91
N GLN A 64 6.57 -4.06 -6.35
CA GLN A 64 7.30 -3.70 -7.55
C GLN A 64 8.81 -3.78 -7.35
N PRO A 65 9.53 -4.58 -8.17
CA PRO A 65 10.98 -4.68 -8.08
C PRO A 65 11.64 -3.48 -8.80
N TYR A 66 11.95 -2.42 -8.08
CA TYR A 66 12.69 -1.25 -8.62
C TYR A 66 13.99 -0.98 -7.89
N GLU A 67 14.36 -1.82 -6.94
CA GLU A 67 15.58 -1.67 -6.15
C GLU A 67 16.80 -2.27 -6.85
N ILE A 68 17.99 -1.74 -6.49
CA ILE A 68 19.29 -2.19 -7.01
C ILE A 68 19.55 -3.64 -6.56
N PHE A 69 19.21 -3.96 -5.31
CA PHE A 69 19.46 -5.28 -4.74
C PHE A 69 18.34 -6.26 -5.08
N LYS A 70 18.70 -7.33 -5.81
CA LYS A 70 17.76 -8.41 -6.11
C LYS A 70 17.59 -9.29 -4.88
N ARG A 71 16.38 -9.38 -4.38
CA ARG A 71 16.01 -10.31 -3.30
C ARG A 71 15.49 -11.62 -3.88
N LYS A 72 15.88 -12.71 -3.26
CA LYS A 72 15.42 -14.06 -3.67
C LYS A 72 13.96 -14.33 -3.28
N ARG A 73 13.43 -13.67 -2.25
CA ARG A 73 12.05 -13.83 -1.78
C ARG A 73 11.41 -12.46 -1.64
N ASN A 74 10.14 -12.37 -2.04
CA ASN A 74 9.27 -11.23 -1.83
C ASN A 74 8.11 -11.73 -0.95
N CYS A 75 7.93 -11.13 0.22
CA CYS A 75 6.90 -11.49 1.19
C CYS A 75 6.04 -10.26 1.53
N GLY A 76 5.81 -9.40 0.55
CA GLY A 76 4.96 -8.22 0.74
C GLY A 76 3.50 -8.59 0.96
N GLU A 77 2.83 -7.84 1.82
CA GLU A 77 1.46 -8.11 2.22
C GLU A 77 0.62 -6.84 2.34
N ALA A 78 -0.66 -6.93 1.97
CA ALA A 78 -1.62 -5.86 2.23
C ALA A 78 -2.91 -6.39 2.84
N VAL A 79 -3.35 -5.71 3.91
CA VAL A 79 -4.67 -5.83 4.54
C VAL A 79 -5.35 -4.48 4.41
N ILE A 80 -6.42 -4.40 3.62
CA ILE A 80 -7.12 -3.16 3.33
C ILE A 80 -8.58 -3.29 3.78
N ASN A 81 -8.87 -2.87 5.01
CA ASN A 81 -10.20 -2.92 5.61
C ASN A 81 -10.85 -1.53 5.70
N GLY A 82 -10.05 -0.47 5.58
CA GLY A 82 -10.47 0.92 5.51
C GLY A 82 -10.44 1.49 4.09
N LEU A 83 -10.23 2.80 3.98
CA LEU A 83 -10.16 3.52 2.73
C LEU A 83 -8.71 3.80 2.32
N LEU A 84 -8.31 3.31 1.15
CA LEU A 84 -7.09 3.73 0.45
C LEU A 84 -7.46 4.76 -0.63
N GLU A 85 -7.13 6.03 -0.40
CA GLU A 85 -7.37 7.11 -1.35
C GLU A 85 -6.09 7.49 -2.10
N ILE A 86 -6.14 7.52 -3.42
CA ILE A 86 -4.98 7.66 -4.31
C ILE A 86 -5.17 8.86 -5.24
N ASN A 87 -4.24 9.82 -5.18
CA ASN A 87 -4.23 11.01 -6.02
C ASN A 87 -3.26 10.92 -7.20
N GLY A 88 -2.62 9.79 -7.44
CA GLY A 88 -1.70 9.62 -8.55
C GLY A 88 -0.98 8.29 -8.56
N LYS A 89 0.24 8.28 -9.08
CA LYS A 89 1.04 7.06 -9.15
C LYS A 89 1.65 6.73 -7.79
N VAL A 90 1.45 5.50 -7.33
CA VAL A 90 1.98 5.01 -6.06
C VAL A 90 2.61 3.64 -6.26
N GLN A 91 3.79 3.43 -5.67
CA GLN A 91 4.54 2.19 -5.80
C GLN A 91 4.97 1.69 -4.42
N PHE A 92 4.61 0.45 -4.13
CA PHE A 92 5.07 -0.30 -2.96
C PHE A 92 6.13 -1.30 -3.43
N GLY A 93 7.31 -1.23 -2.83
CA GLY A 93 8.44 -2.11 -3.13
C GLY A 93 8.26 -3.53 -2.63
N LEU A 94 9.33 -4.31 -2.76
CA LEU A 94 9.37 -5.68 -2.27
C LEU A 94 9.27 -5.71 -0.74
N ASP A 95 8.60 -6.73 -0.21
CA ASP A 95 8.46 -6.95 1.24
C ASP A 95 7.79 -5.78 2.01
N THR A 96 7.09 -4.89 1.31
CA THR A 96 6.30 -3.82 1.95
C THR A 96 5.09 -4.44 2.63
N LYS A 97 4.75 -3.97 3.83
CA LYS A 97 3.53 -4.34 4.54
C LYS A 97 2.60 -3.15 4.64
N LEU A 98 1.35 -3.34 4.27
CA LEU A 98 0.31 -2.33 4.35
C LEU A 98 -0.88 -2.83 5.17
N TYR A 99 -1.19 -2.16 6.25
CA TYR A 99 -2.37 -2.42 7.05
C TYR A 99 -3.22 -1.16 7.16
N ILE A 100 -4.48 -1.24 6.70
CA ILE A 100 -5.47 -0.16 6.86
C ILE A 100 -6.65 -0.75 7.63
N LYS A 101 -6.80 -0.31 8.88
CA LYS A 101 -7.87 -0.76 9.77
C LYS A 101 -9.23 -0.35 9.22
N LYS A 102 -10.28 -1.09 9.61
CA LYS A 102 -11.67 -0.69 9.34
C LYS A 102 -11.91 0.75 9.82
N ASP A 103 -12.59 1.54 9.00
CA ASP A 103 -12.90 2.96 9.20
C ASP A 103 -11.68 3.92 9.18
N ALA A 104 -10.46 3.39 8.99
CA ALA A 104 -9.26 4.20 8.80
C ALA A 104 -9.12 4.70 7.35
N ILE A 105 -8.39 5.81 7.18
CA ILE A 105 -8.17 6.43 5.88
C ILE A 105 -6.67 6.64 5.65
N LEU A 106 -6.13 5.99 4.61
CA LEU A 106 -4.80 6.27 4.10
C LEU A 106 -4.90 7.06 2.79
N LYS A 107 -4.41 8.31 2.79
CA LYS A 107 -4.38 9.19 1.61
C LYS A 107 -2.97 9.27 1.08
N LEU A 108 -2.80 8.98 -0.21
CA LEU A 108 -1.51 9.05 -0.90
C LEU A 108 -1.59 10.00 -2.08
N GLY A 109 -0.66 10.94 -2.12
CA GLY A 109 -0.51 11.92 -3.19
C GLY A 109 0.08 11.31 -4.47
N HIS A 110 0.52 12.18 -5.38
CA HIS A 110 1.10 11.79 -6.65
C HIS A 110 2.59 11.49 -6.51
N ILE A 111 3.05 10.44 -7.20
CA ILE A 111 4.45 9.97 -7.24
C ILE A 111 4.99 9.68 -5.82
N ASN A 112 4.33 8.76 -5.14
CA ASN A 112 4.84 8.22 -3.90
C ASN A 112 5.45 6.84 -4.12
N SER A 113 6.57 6.59 -3.46
CA SER A 113 7.22 5.28 -3.47
C SER A 113 7.64 4.87 -2.06
N PHE A 114 7.44 3.62 -1.77
CA PHE A 114 7.80 2.97 -0.51
C PHE A 114 8.78 1.85 -0.83
N ALA A 115 10.03 2.01 -0.40
CA ALA A 115 11.05 1.00 -0.66
C ALA A 115 10.83 -0.25 0.20
N SER A 116 11.61 -1.29 -0.05
CA SER A 116 11.45 -2.60 0.59
C SER A 116 11.44 -2.53 2.11
N ARG A 117 10.64 -3.43 2.69
CA ARG A 117 10.46 -3.56 4.15
C ARG A 117 9.87 -2.33 4.84
N THR A 118 9.31 -1.40 4.06
CA THR A 118 8.50 -0.33 4.64
C THR A 118 7.20 -0.91 5.16
N GLU A 119 6.85 -0.58 6.38
CA GLU A 119 5.58 -0.95 7.00
C GLU A 119 4.71 0.30 7.17
N ILE A 120 3.48 0.23 6.66
CA ILE A 120 2.48 1.30 6.80
C ILE A 120 1.31 0.73 7.59
N ILE A 121 1.08 1.28 8.78
CA ILE A 121 0.06 0.80 9.70
C ILE A 121 -0.89 1.95 10.03
N CYS A 122 -2.04 1.99 9.35
CA CYS A 122 -3.02 3.06 9.48
C CYS A 122 -4.22 2.61 10.33
N PHE A 123 -4.36 3.19 11.51
CA PHE A 123 -5.44 2.91 12.45
C PHE A 123 -6.56 3.96 12.40
N LYS A 124 -6.24 5.19 12.04
CA LYS A 124 -7.20 6.31 11.94
C LYS A 124 -7.03 7.07 10.64
N ASN A 125 -5.96 7.84 10.50
CA ASN A 125 -5.76 8.70 9.33
C ASN A 125 -4.29 9.00 9.10
N ILE A 126 -3.75 8.54 7.98
CA ILE A 126 -2.43 8.90 7.48
C ILE A 126 -2.60 9.63 6.15
N SER A 127 -1.98 10.80 6.01
CA SER A 127 -1.97 11.55 4.76
C SER A 127 -0.54 11.87 4.33
N ILE A 128 -0.19 11.40 3.14
CA ILE A 128 1.13 11.59 2.52
C ILE A 128 0.95 12.45 1.28
N GLY A 129 1.69 13.56 1.20
CA GLY A 129 1.64 14.51 0.09
C GLY A 129 2.19 13.95 -1.22
N ASN A 130 2.44 14.84 -2.17
CA ASN A 130 3.02 14.48 -3.47
C ASN A 130 4.55 14.37 -3.38
N TRP A 131 5.16 13.56 -4.26
CA TRP A 131 6.61 13.45 -4.46
C TRP A 131 7.36 12.94 -3.22
N VAL A 132 6.73 12.10 -2.41
CA VAL A 132 7.34 11.56 -1.20
C VAL A 132 7.90 10.16 -1.49
N GLN A 133 9.16 9.98 -1.14
CA GLN A 133 9.88 8.70 -1.27
C GLN A 133 10.36 8.25 0.10
N PHE A 134 9.96 7.05 0.49
CA PHE A 134 10.44 6.41 1.71
C PHE A 134 11.53 5.40 1.38
N GLY A 135 12.62 5.45 2.13
CA GLY A 135 13.71 4.48 2.02
C GLY A 135 13.31 3.11 2.54
N ASN A 136 14.30 2.21 2.60
CA ASN A 136 14.09 0.87 3.16
C ASN A 136 13.88 0.92 4.67
N ASP A 137 13.18 -0.10 5.20
CA ASP A 137 13.03 -0.32 6.64
C ASP A 137 12.33 0.84 7.38
N CYS A 138 11.44 1.57 6.72
CA CYS A 138 10.65 2.64 7.34
C CYS A 138 9.40 2.08 8.00
N LEU A 139 9.05 2.61 9.17
CA LEU A 139 7.76 2.39 9.83
C LEU A 139 6.95 3.69 9.79
N ILE A 140 5.76 3.64 9.22
CA ILE A 140 4.81 4.76 9.16
C ILE A 140 3.54 4.32 9.89
N THR A 141 3.24 4.96 11.00
CA THR A 141 2.08 4.60 11.81
C THR A 141 1.46 5.80 12.50
N ASP A 142 0.14 5.77 12.69
CA ASP A 142 -0.65 6.76 13.43
C ASP A 142 -1.16 6.21 14.78
N THR A 143 -0.55 5.15 15.28
CA THR A 143 -0.93 4.52 16.55
C THR A 143 0.28 4.23 17.45
N ASN A 144 0.04 4.33 18.73
CA ASN A 144 0.93 3.78 19.75
C ASN A 144 0.35 2.44 20.20
N PHE A 145 1.08 1.35 19.96
CA PHE A 145 0.64 0.02 20.39
C PHE A 145 0.75 -0.20 21.92
N HIS A 146 1.33 0.75 22.64
CA HIS A 146 1.56 0.67 24.07
C HIS A 146 0.76 1.73 24.83
N GLU A 147 0.31 1.37 26.03
CA GLU A 147 -0.25 2.34 26.97
C GLU A 147 0.87 3.28 27.43
N LEU A 148 0.68 4.57 27.23
CA LEU A 148 1.54 5.59 27.81
C LEU A 148 0.95 6.01 29.15
N LYS A 149 1.78 6.05 30.20
CA LYS A 149 1.43 6.64 31.49
C LYS A 149 2.18 7.94 31.65
N ASP A 150 1.48 8.97 32.08
CA ASP A 150 2.12 10.18 32.57
C ASP A 150 2.72 9.85 33.93
N LEU A 151 4.04 9.97 34.07
CA LEU A 151 4.75 9.65 35.30
C LEU A 151 4.48 10.66 36.45
N SER A 152 4.09 11.88 36.07
CA SER A 152 3.80 12.94 37.06
C SER A 152 2.40 12.80 37.66
N THR A 153 1.42 12.43 36.84
CA THR A 153 0.01 12.33 37.25
C THR A 153 -0.45 10.90 37.47
N GLN A 154 0.38 9.88 37.15
CA GLN A 154 0.03 8.46 37.18
C GLN A 154 -1.20 8.12 36.30
N THR A 155 -1.65 9.05 35.47
CA THR A 155 -2.81 8.87 34.61
C THR A 155 -2.41 8.14 33.31
N LYS A 156 -3.27 7.21 32.89
CA LYS A 156 -3.12 6.57 31.57
C LYS A 156 -3.52 7.56 30.49
N LEU A 157 -2.61 7.83 29.56
CA LEU A 157 -2.95 8.59 28.37
C LEU A 157 -3.84 7.72 27.45
N PRO A 158 -4.82 8.32 26.76
CA PRO A 158 -5.71 7.56 25.91
C PRO A 158 -4.90 6.87 24.79
N MET A 159 -5.05 5.56 24.69
CA MET A 159 -4.50 4.82 23.55
C MET A 159 -5.23 5.24 22.29
N ASN A 160 -4.48 5.67 21.28
CA ASN A 160 -5.01 5.78 19.92
C ASN A 160 -5.16 4.37 19.32
N LYS A 161 -6.21 3.65 19.74
CA LYS A 161 -6.59 2.36 19.14
C LYS A 161 -7.44 2.57 17.90
#